data_2193d03b45fe336bc15c9074fd4b2ee1
#
_entry.id   2193d03b45fe336bc15c9074fd4b2ee1
#
_cell.length_a   1.000
_cell.length_b   1.000
_cell.length_c   1.000
_cell.angle_alpha   90.00
_cell.angle_beta   90.00
_cell.angle_gamma   90.00
#
_symmetry.space_group_name_H-M   'P 1'
#
loop_
_entity.id
_entity.type
_entity.pdbx_description
1 polymer ?
#
loop_
_entity_poly.entity_id
_entity_poly.type
_entity_poly.pdbx_seq_one_letter_code
_entity_poly.pdbx_strand_id
1 'polypeptide(L)'
;MPDFALPVMAKVVPAGPDWFHEIKYDGYRLQVIRQGEVVRLKSKGGRDYTTRYPWIVETARKIRQDHFVIDGEAVVLGVDGVSDFDALHSGRHNDEVQLYAFDMLAGDGEDMRKLPLAMRKMNLARLLRRRPEGIFAAPFEQGEIGPDLFRKACEFGLEGIVSKHRERTYHAGRCIHWVKVKNRAHPAFSRVQDQFPAS
;
A
#
# COMPACT_ATOMS: atom_id res chain seq x y z
N MET A 1 12.42 -10.21 -8.36
CA MET A 1 11.40 -9.24 -7.93
C MET A 1 11.71 -8.81 -6.52
N PRO A 2 11.47 -7.56 -6.14
CA PRO A 2 11.69 -7.16 -4.76
C PRO A 2 10.68 -7.88 -3.86
N ASP A 3 11.18 -8.50 -2.79
CA ASP A 3 10.34 -9.05 -1.74
C ASP A 3 9.66 -7.91 -0.95
N PHE A 4 8.55 -8.21 -0.27
CA PHE A 4 7.78 -7.21 0.47
C PHE A 4 8.40 -6.89 1.83
N ALA A 5 8.45 -5.61 2.20
CA ALA A 5 8.72 -5.19 3.58
C ALA A 5 7.49 -5.48 4.45
N LEU A 6 7.69 -6.18 5.56
CA LEU A 6 6.63 -6.64 6.45
C LEU A 6 6.65 -5.83 7.76
N PRO A 7 5.66 -4.93 8.00
CA PRO A 7 5.60 -4.15 9.23
C PRO A 7 5.51 -5.02 10.47
N VAL A 8 6.19 -4.62 11.52
CA VAL A 8 6.03 -5.24 12.85
C VAL A 8 4.76 -4.74 13.54
N MET A 9 4.13 -5.60 14.32
CA MET A 9 2.97 -5.23 15.15
C MET A 9 3.46 -4.50 16.41
N ALA A 10 2.77 -3.42 16.77
CA ALA A 10 2.96 -2.74 18.06
C ALA A 10 1.62 -2.38 18.70
N LYS A 11 1.67 -2.05 20.00
CA LYS A 11 0.52 -1.59 20.78
C LYS A 11 0.40 -0.07 20.79
N VAL A 12 1.51 0.62 20.56
CA VAL A 12 1.63 2.07 20.62
C VAL A 12 2.15 2.60 19.29
N VAL A 13 1.58 3.68 18.84
CA VAL A 13 2.03 4.37 17.63
C VAL A 13 3.33 5.11 17.96
N PRO A 14 4.41 4.93 17.17
CA PRO A 14 5.59 5.74 17.34
C PRO A 14 5.26 7.21 17.07
N ALA A 15 5.88 8.11 17.84
CA ALA A 15 5.77 9.55 17.68
C ALA A 15 7.16 10.14 17.39
N GLY A 16 7.18 11.36 16.84
CA GLY A 16 8.40 12.08 16.54
C GLY A 16 8.51 12.51 15.08
N PRO A 17 9.42 13.45 14.76
CA PRO A 17 9.50 14.11 13.46
C PRO A 17 9.89 13.17 12.32
N ASP A 18 10.48 12.02 12.64
CA ASP A 18 11.02 11.09 11.66
C ASP A 18 10.01 10.03 11.18
N TRP A 19 8.75 10.14 11.59
CA TRP A 19 7.73 9.17 11.23
C TRP A 19 6.73 9.73 10.24
N PHE A 20 6.43 8.92 9.20
CA PHE A 20 5.26 9.07 8.33
C PHE A 20 4.19 8.09 8.79
N HIS A 21 2.96 8.58 8.89
CA HIS A 21 1.79 7.81 9.35
C HIS A 21 0.77 7.71 8.23
N GLU A 22 0.40 6.50 7.87
CA GLU A 22 -0.52 6.18 6.79
C GLU A 22 -1.72 5.42 7.35
N ILE A 23 -2.91 5.67 6.80
CA ILE A 23 -4.06 4.82 7.06
C ILE A 23 -3.76 3.40 6.58
N LYS A 24 -4.05 2.43 7.42
CA LYS A 24 -3.97 1.03 7.05
C LYS A 24 -5.25 0.62 6.33
N TYR A 25 -5.18 0.56 5.03
CA TYR A 25 -6.27 0.06 4.21
C TYR A 25 -6.43 -1.46 4.42
N ASP A 26 -7.68 -1.93 4.45
CA ASP A 26 -8.03 -3.35 4.51
C ASP A 26 -8.26 -3.88 3.08
N GLY A 27 -7.23 -4.47 2.50
CA GLY A 27 -7.24 -4.93 1.11
C GLY A 27 -6.22 -6.01 0.81
N TYR A 28 -5.79 -6.08 -0.44
CA TYR A 28 -4.70 -6.97 -0.88
C TYR A 28 -3.47 -6.16 -1.26
N ARG A 29 -2.36 -6.41 -0.55
CA ARG A 29 -1.08 -5.78 -0.88
C ARG A 29 -0.52 -6.32 -2.18
N LEU A 30 -0.27 -5.42 -3.12
CA LEU A 30 0.24 -5.71 -4.45
C LEU A 30 1.47 -4.86 -4.78
N GLN A 31 2.37 -5.44 -5.56
CA GLN A 31 3.34 -4.69 -6.36
C GLN A 31 2.82 -4.59 -7.79
N VAL A 32 2.75 -3.35 -8.30
CA VAL A 32 2.51 -3.08 -9.72
C VAL A 32 3.87 -2.93 -10.40
N ILE A 33 4.15 -3.84 -11.32
CA ILE A 33 5.42 -3.91 -12.05
C ILE A 33 5.12 -3.60 -13.51
N ARG A 34 5.69 -2.51 -14.02
CA ARG A 34 5.60 -2.17 -15.43
C ARG A 34 6.96 -2.24 -16.11
N GLN A 35 7.00 -2.91 -17.26
CA GLN A 35 8.18 -3.02 -18.12
C GLN A 35 7.72 -2.84 -19.58
N GLY A 36 7.82 -1.62 -20.10
CA GLY A 36 7.26 -1.26 -21.40
C GLY A 36 5.75 -1.44 -21.41
N GLU A 37 5.25 -2.26 -22.32
CA GLU A 37 3.82 -2.57 -22.46
C GLU A 37 3.34 -3.64 -21.46
N VAL A 38 4.27 -4.35 -20.82
CA VAL A 38 3.92 -5.42 -19.87
C VAL A 38 3.68 -4.86 -18.49
N VAL A 39 2.49 -5.10 -17.94
CA VAL A 39 2.13 -4.81 -16.56
C VAL A 39 1.82 -6.10 -15.84
N ARG A 40 2.32 -6.26 -14.61
CA ARG A 40 2.04 -7.39 -13.72
C ARG A 40 1.67 -6.91 -12.34
N LEU A 41 0.65 -7.56 -11.75
CA LEU A 41 0.23 -7.32 -10.37
C LEU A 41 0.59 -8.54 -9.53
N LYS A 42 1.53 -8.38 -8.61
CA LYS A 42 2.01 -9.47 -7.75
C LYS A 42 1.66 -9.24 -6.30
N SER A 43 0.98 -10.19 -5.68
CA SER A 43 0.69 -10.15 -4.26
C SER A 43 1.88 -10.57 -3.40
N LYS A 44 1.81 -10.25 -2.10
CA LYS A 44 2.77 -10.67 -1.09
C LYS A 44 2.99 -12.19 -1.07
N GLY A 45 1.93 -12.98 -1.32
CA GLY A 45 2.01 -14.44 -1.41
C GLY A 45 2.45 -14.99 -2.77
N GLY A 46 2.89 -14.13 -3.71
CA GLY A 46 3.36 -14.52 -5.03
C GLY A 46 2.26 -14.74 -6.08
N ARG A 47 0.98 -14.63 -5.70
CA ARG A 47 -0.14 -14.78 -6.65
C ARG A 47 -0.16 -13.61 -7.64
N ASP A 48 -0.50 -13.93 -8.90
CA ASP A 48 -0.68 -12.96 -9.97
C ASP A 48 -2.15 -12.49 -10.03
N TYR A 49 -2.35 -11.19 -9.95
CA TYR A 49 -3.67 -10.53 -10.01
C TYR A 49 -3.87 -9.72 -11.28
N THR A 50 -2.97 -9.85 -12.27
CA THR A 50 -2.96 -9.02 -13.50
C THR A 50 -4.28 -9.10 -14.26
N THR A 51 -4.85 -10.29 -14.42
CA THR A 51 -6.12 -10.47 -15.12
C THR A 51 -7.33 -10.15 -14.25
N ARG A 52 -7.14 -10.13 -12.92
CA ARG A 52 -8.23 -9.92 -11.97
C ARG A 52 -8.58 -8.45 -11.75
N TYR A 53 -7.60 -7.52 -11.86
CA TYR A 53 -7.80 -6.10 -11.59
C TYR A 53 -7.46 -5.25 -12.83
N PRO A 54 -8.33 -5.26 -13.86
CA PRO A 54 -8.04 -4.62 -15.15
C PRO A 54 -7.86 -3.11 -15.03
N TRP A 55 -8.60 -2.43 -14.15
CA TRP A 55 -8.49 -0.97 -14.00
C TRP A 55 -7.07 -0.54 -13.57
N ILE A 56 -6.48 -1.24 -12.58
CA ILE A 56 -5.10 -0.97 -12.16
C ILE A 56 -4.12 -1.18 -13.33
N VAL A 57 -4.29 -2.25 -14.10
CA VAL A 57 -3.43 -2.59 -15.25
C VAL A 57 -3.51 -1.52 -16.35
N GLU A 58 -4.74 -1.13 -16.73
CA GLU A 58 -4.98 -0.10 -17.74
C GLU A 58 -4.42 1.25 -17.32
N THR A 59 -4.63 1.60 -16.04
CA THR A 59 -4.08 2.83 -15.47
C THR A 59 -2.57 2.83 -15.47
N ALA A 60 -1.94 1.73 -15.06
CA ALA A 60 -0.49 1.61 -15.09
C ALA A 60 0.10 1.79 -16.50
N ARG A 61 -0.59 1.29 -17.54
CA ARG A 61 -0.18 1.48 -18.95
C ARG A 61 -0.26 2.94 -19.41
N LYS A 62 -1.18 3.74 -18.85
CA LYS A 62 -1.37 5.17 -19.19
C LYS A 62 -0.36 6.10 -18.50
N ILE A 63 0.34 5.65 -17.46
CA ILE A 63 1.39 6.44 -16.81
C ILE A 63 2.52 6.66 -17.84
N ARG A 64 3.03 7.90 -17.92
CA ARG A 64 4.04 8.27 -18.92
C ARG A 64 5.32 7.45 -18.81
N GLN A 65 5.78 7.20 -17.57
CA GLN A 65 6.95 6.37 -17.31
C GLN A 65 6.59 4.90 -17.53
N ASP A 66 7.33 4.20 -18.35
CA ASP A 66 7.02 2.84 -18.78
C ASP A 66 7.82 1.74 -18.06
N HIS A 67 8.73 2.14 -17.14
CA HIS A 67 9.47 1.22 -16.29
C HIS A 67 9.38 1.66 -14.83
N PHE A 68 8.61 0.94 -14.02
CA PHE A 68 8.51 1.20 -12.59
C PHE A 68 8.03 -0.02 -11.79
N VAL A 69 8.32 0.01 -10.49
CA VAL A 69 7.73 -0.89 -9.49
C VAL A 69 7.20 -0.04 -8.35
N ILE A 70 5.91 -0.12 -8.10
CA ILE A 70 5.25 0.53 -6.95
C ILE A 70 4.61 -0.52 -6.04
N ASP A 71 4.58 -0.23 -4.74
CA ASP A 71 4.00 -1.06 -3.69
C ASP A 71 2.76 -0.35 -3.14
N GLY A 72 1.66 -1.05 -3.02
CA GLY A 72 0.39 -0.45 -2.60
C GLY A 72 -0.61 -1.47 -2.08
N GLU A 73 -1.76 -0.96 -1.64
CA GLU A 73 -2.90 -1.77 -1.24
C GLU A 73 -4.01 -1.65 -2.29
N ALA A 74 -4.46 -2.79 -2.82
CA ALA A 74 -5.60 -2.88 -3.72
C ALA A 74 -6.88 -2.97 -2.89
N VAL A 75 -7.83 -2.08 -3.15
CA VAL A 75 -9.06 -1.95 -2.38
C VAL A 75 -10.28 -1.72 -3.27
N VAL A 76 -11.45 -2.08 -2.77
CA VAL A 76 -12.74 -1.51 -3.15
C VAL A 76 -13.13 -0.54 -2.05
N LEU A 77 -13.55 0.68 -2.38
CA LEU A 77 -14.04 1.64 -1.40
C LEU A 77 -15.57 1.68 -1.42
N GLY A 78 -16.16 1.70 -0.22
CA GLY A 78 -17.56 2.03 -0.04
C GLY A 78 -17.85 3.49 -0.36
N VAL A 79 -19.12 3.87 -0.35
CA VAL A 79 -19.57 5.26 -0.60
C VAL A 79 -19.07 6.25 0.46
N ASP A 80 -18.69 5.75 1.63
CA ASP A 80 -18.09 6.50 2.74
C ASP A 80 -16.55 6.63 2.62
N GLY A 81 -15.95 6.04 1.58
CA GLY A 81 -14.51 6.02 1.36
C GLY A 81 -13.75 5.01 2.24
N VAL A 82 -14.44 4.17 2.98
CA VAL A 82 -13.83 3.09 3.77
C VAL A 82 -13.63 1.85 2.90
N SER A 83 -12.54 1.10 3.15
CA SER A 83 -12.26 -0.14 2.42
C SER A 83 -13.33 -1.20 2.73
N ASP A 84 -13.96 -1.72 1.68
CA ASP A 84 -14.89 -2.86 1.75
C ASP A 84 -14.14 -4.14 1.36
N PHE A 85 -13.65 -4.85 2.37
CA PHE A 85 -12.91 -6.10 2.15
C PHE A 85 -13.80 -7.22 1.61
N ASP A 86 -15.07 -7.27 2.02
CA ASP A 86 -15.99 -8.32 1.57
C ASP A 86 -16.34 -8.13 0.08
N ALA A 87 -16.52 -6.88 -0.37
CA ALA A 87 -16.67 -6.55 -1.78
C ALA A 87 -15.42 -6.97 -2.58
N LEU A 88 -14.22 -6.63 -2.10
CA LEU A 88 -12.95 -7.02 -2.72
C LEU A 88 -12.79 -8.55 -2.78
N HIS A 89 -13.06 -9.24 -1.66
CA HIS A 89 -12.87 -10.68 -1.54
C HIS A 89 -13.85 -11.47 -2.42
N SER A 90 -15.09 -10.99 -2.54
CA SER A 90 -16.15 -11.63 -3.35
C SER A 90 -15.78 -11.79 -4.82
N GLY A 91 -14.88 -10.94 -5.34
CA GLY A 91 -14.50 -10.90 -6.74
C GLY A 91 -15.54 -10.32 -7.69
N ARG A 92 -16.70 -9.85 -7.18
CA ARG A 92 -17.76 -9.27 -8.01
C ARG A 92 -17.45 -7.85 -8.47
N HIS A 93 -16.53 -7.17 -7.78
CA HIS A 93 -16.15 -5.76 -7.99
C HIS A 93 -14.71 -5.63 -8.54
N ASN A 94 -14.22 -6.64 -9.27
CA ASN A 94 -12.85 -6.65 -9.78
C ASN A 94 -12.52 -5.44 -10.68
N ASP A 95 -13.51 -4.93 -11.41
CA ASP A 95 -13.37 -3.77 -12.30
C ASP A 95 -13.34 -2.44 -11.55
N GLU A 96 -13.72 -2.43 -10.26
CA GLU A 96 -13.75 -1.25 -9.40
C GLU A 96 -12.53 -1.18 -8.46
N VAL A 97 -11.69 -2.23 -8.46
CA VAL A 97 -10.51 -2.29 -7.59
C VAL A 97 -9.50 -1.25 -8.01
N GLN A 98 -9.13 -0.40 -7.04
CA GLN A 98 -8.13 0.65 -7.20
C GLN A 98 -6.93 0.41 -6.27
N LEU A 99 -5.79 1.01 -6.59
CA LEU A 99 -4.56 0.88 -5.82
C LEU A 99 -4.23 2.18 -5.08
N TYR A 100 -4.01 2.08 -3.77
CA TYR A 100 -3.39 3.13 -2.98
C TYR A 100 -1.90 2.81 -2.82
N ALA A 101 -1.09 3.41 -3.68
CA ALA A 101 0.35 3.21 -3.69
C ALA A 101 1.01 4.01 -2.57
N PHE A 102 1.87 3.38 -1.79
CA PHE A 102 2.54 3.99 -0.64
C PHE A 102 4.08 3.96 -0.74
N ASP A 103 4.65 3.27 -1.72
CA ASP A 103 6.10 3.23 -1.93
C ASP A 103 6.44 3.04 -3.42
N MET A 104 7.64 3.49 -3.82
CA MET A 104 8.19 3.27 -5.15
C MET A 104 9.55 2.58 -5.01
N LEU A 105 9.67 1.38 -5.59
CA LEU A 105 10.81 0.50 -5.40
C LEU A 105 11.80 0.56 -6.55
N ALA A 106 11.31 0.90 -7.74
CA ALA A 106 12.15 1.10 -8.93
C ALA A 106 11.49 2.08 -9.90
N GLY A 107 12.28 2.78 -10.70
CA GLY A 107 11.82 3.66 -11.76
C GLY A 107 12.95 4.05 -12.71
N ASP A 108 12.64 4.12 -14.02
CA ASP A 108 13.58 4.48 -15.10
C ASP A 108 14.90 3.66 -15.08
N GLY A 109 14.79 2.38 -14.71
CA GLY A 109 15.94 1.48 -14.61
C GLY A 109 16.71 1.56 -13.28
N GLU A 110 16.36 2.49 -12.39
CA GLU A 110 17.02 2.69 -11.11
C GLU A 110 16.33 1.91 -9.98
N ASP A 111 17.12 1.23 -9.15
CA ASP A 111 16.64 0.60 -7.91
C ASP A 111 16.57 1.64 -6.79
N MET A 112 15.36 2.01 -6.40
CA MET A 112 15.12 3.04 -5.38
C MET A 112 15.12 2.50 -3.95
N ARG A 113 15.18 1.20 -3.73
CA ARG A 113 15.10 0.59 -2.40
C ARG A 113 16.19 1.06 -1.44
N LYS A 114 17.34 1.48 -1.98
CA LYS A 114 18.46 2.03 -1.21
C LYS A 114 18.26 3.50 -0.79
N LEU A 115 17.27 4.18 -1.36
CA LEU A 115 16.94 5.54 -0.98
C LEU A 115 16.12 5.59 0.32
N PRO A 116 16.20 6.68 1.09
CA PRO A 116 15.28 6.95 2.19
C PRO A 116 13.82 6.93 1.72
N LEU A 117 12.89 6.53 2.60
CA LEU A 117 11.46 6.49 2.27
C LEU A 117 10.94 7.85 1.81
N ALA A 118 11.42 8.96 2.41
CA ALA A 118 11.03 10.30 2.00
C ALA A 118 11.30 10.54 0.50
N MET A 119 12.46 10.12 0.00
CA MET A 119 12.83 10.25 -1.42
C MET A 119 11.98 9.32 -2.30
N ARG A 120 11.72 8.09 -1.85
CA ARG A 120 10.86 7.15 -2.60
C ARG A 120 9.43 7.67 -2.73
N LYS A 121 8.87 8.28 -1.67
CA LYS A 121 7.56 8.95 -1.72
C LYS A 121 7.53 10.17 -2.64
N MET A 122 8.59 10.95 -2.69
CA MET A 122 8.72 12.05 -3.65
C MET A 122 8.71 11.53 -5.10
N ASN A 123 9.42 10.44 -5.38
CA ASN A 123 9.41 9.82 -6.70
C ASN A 123 8.04 9.22 -7.04
N LEU A 124 7.36 8.60 -6.08
CA LEU A 124 5.99 8.12 -6.24
C LEU A 124 5.02 9.27 -6.58
N ALA A 125 5.10 10.38 -5.84
CA ALA A 125 4.28 11.56 -6.10
C ALA A 125 4.55 12.15 -7.50
N ARG A 126 5.81 12.13 -7.94
CA ARG A 126 6.19 12.56 -9.31
C ARG A 126 5.61 11.63 -10.37
N LEU A 127 5.70 10.31 -10.17
CA LEU A 127 5.12 9.28 -11.06
C LEU A 127 3.62 9.49 -11.23
N LEU A 128 2.90 9.72 -10.13
CA LEU A 128 1.44 9.84 -10.08
C LEU A 128 0.93 11.29 -10.18
N ARG A 129 1.80 12.25 -10.53
CA ARG A 129 1.49 13.69 -10.58
C ARG A 129 0.24 14.03 -11.42
N ARG A 130 -0.04 13.28 -12.47
CA ARG A 130 -1.19 13.50 -13.35
C ARG A 130 -2.49 12.92 -12.78
N ARG A 131 -2.46 12.38 -11.56
CA ARG A 131 -3.61 11.77 -10.87
C ARG A 131 -4.34 10.76 -11.75
N PRO A 132 -3.67 9.70 -12.22
CA PRO A 132 -4.33 8.68 -13.02
C PRO A 132 -5.44 8.01 -12.17
N GLU A 133 -6.63 7.89 -12.75
CA GLU A 133 -7.74 7.19 -12.08
C GLU A 133 -7.43 5.70 -11.95
N GLY A 134 -7.67 5.13 -10.76
CA GLY A 134 -7.41 3.71 -10.46
C GLY A 134 -6.08 3.44 -9.75
N ILE A 135 -5.10 4.39 -9.76
CA ILE A 135 -3.89 4.33 -8.96
C ILE A 135 -3.66 5.69 -8.28
N PHE A 136 -3.68 5.70 -6.96
CA PHE A 136 -3.56 6.91 -6.16
C PHE A 136 -2.34 6.80 -5.24
N ALA A 137 -1.67 7.93 -4.97
CA ALA A 137 -0.69 7.97 -3.90
C ALA A 137 -1.43 7.94 -2.56
N ALA A 138 -1.09 6.98 -1.70
CA ALA A 138 -1.66 6.91 -0.36
C ALA A 138 -1.26 8.17 0.44
N PRO A 139 -2.24 8.90 1.01
CA PRO A 139 -1.96 10.04 1.85
C PRO A 139 -1.22 9.62 3.12
N PHE A 140 -0.40 10.51 3.65
CA PHE A 140 0.32 10.31 4.90
C PHE A 140 0.47 11.63 5.66
N GLU A 141 0.56 11.50 6.96
CA GLU A 141 0.86 12.59 7.89
C GLU A 141 2.27 12.42 8.44
N GLN A 142 2.90 13.49 8.89
CA GLN A 142 4.26 13.45 9.43
C GLN A 142 4.31 13.98 10.86
N GLY A 143 5.13 13.34 11.70
CA GLY A 143 5.52 13.89 12.98
C GLY A 143 4.71 13.37 14.17
N GLU A 144 4.45 14.25 15.13
CA GLU A 144 3.83 13.93 16.42
C GLU A 144 2.34 13.54 16.33
N ILE A 145 1.70 13.78 15.19
CA ILE A 145 0.26 13.54 14.98
C ILE A 145 -0.14 12.06 14.98
N GLY A 146 0.83 11.14 14.91
CA GLY A 146 0.55 9.70 14.77
C GLY A 146 -0.47 9.14 15.77
N PRO A 147 -0.35 9.37 17.09
CA PRO A 147 -1.33 8.90 18.08
C PRO A 147 -2.74 9.47 17.85
N ASP A 148 -2.85 10.75 17.48
CA ASP A 148 -4.14 11.38 17.17
C ASP A 148 -4.74 10.84 15.87
N LEU A 149 -3.93 10.63 14.84
CA LEU A 149 -4.36 9.98 13.60
C LEU A 149 -4.89 8.57 13.88
N PHE A 150 -4.21 7.81 14.74
CA PHE A 150 -4.68 6.46 15.11
C PHE A 150 -6.03 6.52 15.86
N ARG A 151 -6.19 7.45 16.81
CA ARG A 151 -7.45 7.64 17.51
C ARG A 151 -8.57 7.95 16.52
N LYS A 152 -8.34 8.88 15.58
CA LYS A 152 -9.30 9.21 14.52
C LYS A 152 -9.60 8.01 13.60
N ALA A 153 -8.59 7.26 13.20
CA ALA A 153 -8.78 6.05 12.41
C ALA A 153 -9.71 5.05 13.13
N CYS A 154 -9.57 4.89 14.46
CA CYS A 154 -10.46 4.04 15.25
C CYS A 154 -11.88 4.59 15.31
N GLU A 155 -12.06 5.93 15.50
CA GLU A 155 -13.37 6.58 15.50
C GLU A 155 -14.13 6.41 14.19
N PHE A 156 -13.40 6.42 13.05
CA PHE A 156 -13.97 6.17 11.72
C PHE A 156 -14.05 4.68 11.34
N GLY A 157 -13.78 3.78 12.28
CA GLY A 157 -13.87 2.33 12.02
C GLY A 157 -12.84 1.78 11.04
N LEU A 158 -11.71 2.47 10.86
CA LEU A 158 -10.63 2.01 9.98
C LEU A 158 -9.79 0.92 10.64
N GLU A 159 -9.05 0.11 9.85
CA GLU A 159 -8.25 -1.02 10.35
C GLU A 159 -7.11 -0.60 11.30
N GLY A 160 -6.64 0.63 11.19
CA GLY A 160 -5.55 1.17 11.99
C GLY A 160 -4.63 2.06 11.15
N ILE A 161 -3.37 2.13 11.54
CA ILE A 161 -2.35 2.88 10.81
C ILE A 161 -1.05 2.08 10.66
N VAL A 162 -0.23 2.48 9.68
CA VAL A 162 1.16 2.04 9.51
C VAL A 162 2.06 3.26 9.61
N SER A 163 2.95 3.24 10.59
CA SER A 163 3.97 4.27 10.78
C SER A 163 5.30 3.79 10.19
N LYS A 164 5.93 4.62 9.38
CA LYS A 164 7.16 4.29 8.64
C LYS A 164 8.22 5.34 8.90
N HIS A 165 9.42 4.92 9.25
CA HIS A 165 10.53 5.84 9.49
C HIS A 165 11.02 6.44 8.18
N ARG A 166 10.95 7.76 8.02
CA ARG A 166 11.16 8.49 6.77
C ARG A 166 12.57 8.36 6.17
N GLU A 167 13.59 8.22 7.04
CA GLU A 167 14.99 8.17 6.63
C GLU A 167 15.50 6.75 6.34
N ARG A 168 14.66 5.73 6.47
CA ARG A 168 15.09 4.35 6.31
C ARG A 168 14.89 3.82 4.88
N THR A 169 15.85 2.99 4.48
CA THR A 169 15.81 2.25 3.21
C THR A 169 14.72 1.17 3.24
N TYR A 170 14.38 0.63 2.08
CA TYR A 170 13.42 -0.48 1.97
C TYR A 170 14.09 -1.80 2.36
N HIS A 171 13.53 -2.47 3.36
CA HIS A 171 13.98 -3.78 3.81
C HIS A 171 12.91 -4.82 3.54
N ALA A 172 13.24 -5.80 2.69
CA ALA A 172 12.41 -6.98 2.48
C ALA A 172 12.33 -7.85 3.73
N GLY A 173 11.23 -8.56 3.90
CA GLY A 173 10.96 -9.36 5.09
C GLY A 173 10.56 -8.51 6.29
N ARG A 174 10.86 -8.97 7.51
CA ARG A 174 10.49 -8.28 8.75
C ARG A 174 11.18 -6.91 8.84
N CYS A 175 10.40 -5.84 8.74
CA CYS A 175 10.88 -4.46 8.73
C CYS A 175 10.52 -3.76 10.04
N ILE A 176 11.48 -3.61 10.95
CA ILE A 176 11.28 -2.96 12.26
C ILE A 176 11.06 -1.45 12.16
N HIS A 177 11.40 -0.85 11.01
CA HIS A 177 11.20 0.57 10.72
C HIS A 177 9.81 0.87 10.13
N TRP A 178 8.99 -0.16 9.96
CA TRP A 178 7.58 -0.08 9.62
C TRP A 178 6.78 -0.71 10.75
N VAL A 179 5.93 0.07 11.38
CA VAL A 179 5.17 -0.31 12.58
C VAL A 179 3.69 -0.21 12.27
N LYS A 180 2.94 -1.29 12.43
CA LYS A 180 1.49 -1.30 12.31
C LYS A 180 0.82 -1.35 13.67
N VAL A 181 -0.17 -0.49 13.89
CA VAL A 181 -1.04 -0.51 15.06
C VAL A 181 -2.47 -0.68 14.58
N LYS A 182 -3.11 -1.77 15.03
CA LYS A 182 -4.45 -2.14 14.58
C LYS A 182 -5.53 -1.69 15.56
N ASN A 183 -6.64 -1.25 15.00
CA ASN A 183 -7.89 -1.02 15.72
C ASN A 183 -8.46 -2.39 16.17
N ARG A 184 -8.59 -2.58 17.48
CA ARG A 184 -9.08 -3.84 18.04
C ARG A 184 -10.56 -4.10 17.77
N ALA A 185 -11.34 -3.05 17.52
CA ALA A 185 -12.76 -3.16 17.18
C ALA A 185 -13.02 -3.46 15.71
N HIS A 186 -12.00 -3.33 14.84
CA HIS A 186 -12.15 -3.59 13.40
C HIS A 186 -12.18 -5.10 13.10
N PRO A 187 -13.07 -5.60 12.20
CA PRO A 187 -13.17 -7.02 11.86
C PRO A 187 -11.84 -7.66 11.43
N ALA A 188 -10.98 -6.92 10.73
CA ALA A 188 -9.65 -7.40 10.32
C ALA A 188 -8.69 -7.70 11.48
N PHE A 189 -9.03 -7.31 12.73
CA PHE A 189 -8.18 -7.59 13.88
C PHE A 189 -8.15 -9.08 14.22
N SER A 190 -9.30 -9.73 14.15
CA SER A 190 -9.48 -11.18 14.43
C SER A 190 -9.39 -12.04 13.17
N ARG A 191 -9.41 -11.41 11.98
CA ARG A 191 -9.31 -12.13 10.71
C ARG A 191 -7.93 -12.81 10.64
N VAL A 192 -7.93 -14.14 10.69
CA VAL A 192 -6.75 -14.93 10.33
C VAL A 192 -6.47 -14.58 8.87
N GLN A 193 -5.28 -14.07 8.58
CA GLN A 193 -4.88 -13.93 7.17
C GLN A 193 -4.86 -15.35 6.62
N ASP A 194 -5.88 -15.69 5.86
CA ASP A 194 -5.92 -16.95 5.15
C ASP A 194 -4.63 -17.07 4.35
N GLN A 195 -3.75 -17.92 4.82
CA GLN A 195 -2.67 -18.45 4.02
C GLN A 195 -3.38 -19.35 3.01
N PHE A 196 -3.76 -18.78 1.87
CA PHE A 196 -4.24 -19.60 0.77
C PHE A 196 -3.11 -20.56 0.41
N PRO A 197 -3.35 -21.87 0.50
CA PRO A 197 -2.36 -22.83 0.05
C PRO A 197 -2.09 -22.55 -1.44
N ALA A 198 -0.80 -22.54 -1.78
CA ALA A 198 -0.38 -22.53 -3.16
C ALA A 198 -0.96 -23.79 -3.82
N SER A 199 -1.87 -23.62 -4.76
CA SER A 199 -2.32 -24.64 -5.71
C SER A 199 -1.67 -24.41 -7.04
#